data_693d6025b6323c1c99c9478572a4c16e
#
_entry.id   693d6025b6323c1c99c9478572a4c16e
#
_cell.length_a   1.000
_cell.length_b   1.000
_cell.length_c   1.000
_cell.angle_alpha   90.00
_cell.angle_beta   90.00
_cell.angle_gamma   90.00
#
_symmetry.space_group_name_H-M   'P 1'
#
loop_
_entity.id
_entity.type
_entity.pdbx_description
1 polymer ?
#
loop_
_entity_poly.entity_id
_entity_poly.type
_entity_poly.pdbx_seq_one_letter_code
_entity_poly.pdbx_strand_id
1 'polypeptide(L)'
;MNYVKLPKENLAAFIESLRAYGKLYAPVRIEEAHYFQELGMSKEMDLHYPRTMIPPKKLFLKLKEKMLTYDEISGQYKETIKEEKIIVFGMHPCDIYALKLMDKIQLGEPPDKYYRSRRENSIIIGHSCHPDQYCFCHSLGTGYATDGFDLFLHELGDGYFIRIGSGKGNAIVVANPSLIKNVSAGDIQEFREAEKKREEEFTLKLDINGLTDMLSIAYEGEVWKEYADKCFGCGSCNLV
;
A
#
# COMPACT_ATOMS: atom_id res chain seq x y z
N MET A 1 5.15 5.70 19.45
CA MET A 1 5.33 4.73 18.34
C MET A 1 6.53 3.88 18.69
N ASN A 2 6.41 2.57 18.64
CA ASN A 2 7.51 1.68 18.96
C ASN A 2 8.28 1.35 17.69
N TYR A 3 9.60 1.21 17.83
CA TYR A 3 10.50 0.92 16.72
C TYR A 3 11.29 -0.35 17.02
N VAL A 4 11.57 -1.12 15.97
CA VAL A 4 12.44 -2.30 16.02
C VAL A 4 13.31 -2.35 14.77
N LYS A 5 14.36 -3.14 14.79
CA LYS A 5 15.26 -3.34 13.66
C LYS A 5 15.16 -4.78 13.16
N LEU A 6 15.01 -4.96 11.87
CA LEU A 6 15.11 -6.26 11.20
C LEU A 6 16.43 -6.30 10.41
N PRO A 7 17.42 -7.10 10.80
CA PRO A 7 18.63 -7.29 10.02
C PRO A 7 18.34 -7.79 8.61
N LYS A 8 19.14 -7.38 7.63
CA LYS A 8 18.90 -7.68 6.21
C LYS A 8 18.90 -9.20 5.93
N GLU A 9 19.77 -9.94 6.62
CA GLU A 9 19.86 -11.39 6.57
C GLU A 9 18.60 -12.11 7.07
N ASN A 10 17.80 -11.46 7.92
CA ASN A 10 16.57 -12.03 8.49
C ASN A 10 15.32 -11.73 7.66
N LEU A 11 15.40 -10.89 6.63
CA LEU A 11 14.23 -10.49 5.84
C LEU A 11 13.47 -11.68 5.25
N ALA A 12 14.18 -12.65 4.65
CA ALA A 12 13.56 -13.82 4.03
C ALA A 12 12.80 -14.67 5.08
N ALA A 13 13.43 -14.92 6.24
CA ALA A 13 12.80 -15.65 7.33
C ALA A 13 11.59 -14.89 7.92
N PHE A 14 11.69 -13.56 8.04
CA PHE A 14 10.58 -12.72 8.48
C PHE A 14 9.40 -12.81 7.51
N ILE A 15 9.65 -12.71 6.19
CA ILE A 15 8.61 -12.83 5.16
C ILE A 15 7.92 -14.20 5.23
N GLU A 16 8.68 -15.29 5.37
CA GLU A 16 8.09 -16.63 5.50
C GLU A 16 7.25 -16.77 6.77
N SER A 17 7.64 -16.12 7.88
CA SER A 17 6.85 -16.13 9.12
C SER A 17 5.48 -15.46 8.95
N LEU A 18 5.36 -14.50 8.04
CA LEU A 18 4.09 -13.79 7.76
C LEU A 18 3.03 -14.73 7.17
N ARG A 19 3.42 -15.81 6.48
CA ARG A 19 2.46 -16.76 5.88
C ARG A 19 1.52 -17.42 6.89
N ALA A 20 1.90 -17.48 8.16
CA ALA A 20 1.03 -17.95 9.24
C ALA A 20 -0.21 -17.06 9.46
N TYR A 21 -0.18 -15.82 8.98
CA TYR A 21 -1.24 -14.83 9.16
C TYR A 21 -2.20 -14.73 7.96
N GLY A 22 -1.86 -15.31 6.81
CA GLY A 22 -2.71 -15.29 5.62
C GLY A 22 -1.93 -15.37 4.31
N LYS A 23 -2.62 -15.15 3.19
CA LYS A 23 -1.99 -15.08 1.87
C LYS A 23 -1.16 -13.81 1.75
N LEU A 24 0.08 -13.97 1.36
CA LEU A 24 1.04 -12.88 1.23
C LEU A 24 1.06 -12.33 -0.21
N TYR A 25 0.75 -11.05 -0.35
CA TYR A 25 0.86 -10.30 -1.60
C TYR A 25 2.00 -9.30 -1.49
N ALA A 26 2.85 -9.25 -2.52
CA ALA A 26 4.01 -8.37 -2.57
C ALA A 26 4.26 -7.90 -4.01
N PRO A 27 5.07 -6.84 -4.22
CA PRO A 27 5.46 -6.41 -5.54
C PRO A 27 6.41 -7.44 -6.17
N VAL A 28 6.04 -7.91 -7.36
CA VAL A 28 6.80 -8.87 -8.16
C VAL A 28 7.05 -8.27 -9.52
N ARG A 29 8.27 -8.38 -10.03
CA ARG A 29 8.62 -7.96 -11.38
C ARG A 29 8.22 -9.03 -12.39
N ILE A 30 7.43 -8.64 -13.38
CA ILE A 30 7.04 -9.47 -14.52
C ILE A 30 7.42 -8.70 -15.78
N GLU A 31 8.36 -9.22 -16.53
CA GLU A 31 8.95 -8.54 -17.70
C GLU A 31 9.49 -7.15 -17.30
N GLU A 32 8.93 -6.07 -17.82
CA GLU A 32 9.34 -4.69 -17.55
C GLU A 32 8.47 -3.96 -16.52
N ALA A 33 7.48 -4.62 -15.94
CA ALA A 33 6.51 -4.01 -15.05
C ALA A 33 6.43 -4.72 -13.69
N HIS A 34 5.95 -4.00 -12.68
CA HIS A 34 5.72 -4.54 -11.35
C HIS A 34 4.21 -4.69 -11.07
N TYR A 35 3.88 -5.75 -10.34
CA TYR A 35 2.52 -6.08 -9.96
C TYR A 35 2.48 -6.58 -8.52
N PHE A 36 1.45 -6.22 -7.76
CA PHE A 36 1.14 -6.93 -6.53
C PHE A 36 0.50 -8.27 -6.86
N GLN A 37 1.19 -9.35 -6.51
CA GLN A 37 0.72 -10.72 -6.70
C GLN A 37 0.87 -11.54 -5.42
N GLU A 38 0.15 -12.65 -5.34
CA GLU A 38 0.37 -13.64 -4.29
C GLU A 38 1.80 -14.19 -4.42
N LEU A 39 2.59 -14.02 -3.37
CA LEU A 39 4.00 -14.37 -3.38
C LEU A 39 4.18 -15.88 -3.19
N GLY A 40 4.66 -16.57 -4.23
CA GLY A 40 5.01 -17.98 -4.17
C GLY A 40 6.22 -18.23 -3.26
N MET A 41 7.35 -17.61 -3.60
CA MET A 41 8.59 -17.65 -2.81
C MET A 41 9.08 -16.22 -2.53
N SER A 42 9.75 -16.01 -1.40
CA SER A 42 10.29 -14.69 -1.01
C SER A 42 11.30 -14.12 -2.01
N LYS A 43 11.95 -14.97 -2.81
CA LYS A 43 12.92 -14.58 -3.86
C LYS A 43 12.31 -13.83 -5.04
N GLU A 44 11.01 -13.91 -5.23
CA GLU A 44 10.29 -13.26 -6.35
C GLU A 44 9.95 -11.80 -6.04
N MET A 45 10.06 -11.37 -4.77
CA MET A 45 9.71 -10.03 -4.34
C MET A 45 10.76 -9.01 -4.73
N ASP A 46 10.31 -7.87 -5.26
CA ASP A 46 11.13 -6.70 -5.53
C ASP A 46 10.61 -5.48 -4.77
N LEU A 47 11.33 -5.06 -3.72
CA LEU A 47 10.98 -3.88 -2.91
C LEU A 47 11.47 -2.56 -3.53
N HIS A 48 12.36 -2.62 -4.53
CA HIS A 48 12.89 -1.43 -5.20
C HIS A 48 12.08 -1.03 -6.44
N TYR A 49 10.80 -1.40 -6.46
CA TYR A 49 9.92 -1.04 -7.56
C TYR A 49 9.55 0.46 -7.52
N PRO A 50 9.53 1.17 -8.67
CA PRO A 50 9.13 2.58 -8.70
C PRO A 50 7.61 2.75 -8.57
N ARG A 51 6.85 1.89 -9.26
CA ARG A 51 5.38 1.82 -9.24
C ARG A 51 4.90 0.50 -9.80
N THR A 52 3.65 0.14 -9.55
CA THR A 52 3.00 -1.03 -10.12
C THR A 52 2.01 -0.64 -11.21
N MET A 53 1.78 -1.53 -12.18
CA MET A 53 0.79 -1.31 -13.27
C MET A 53 -0.63 -1.11 -12.72
N ILE A 54 -0.98 -1.89 -11.70
CA ILE A 54 -2.25 -1.74 -10.97
C ILE A 54 -1.89 -1.67 -9.49
N PRO A 55 -2.28 -0.62 -8.79
CA PRO A 55 -1.92 -0.43 -7.39
C PRO A 55 -2.53 -1.50 -6.47
N PRO A 56 -1.97 -1.69 -5.26
CA PRO A 56 -2.38 -2.75 -4.34
C PRO A 56 -3.82 -2.61 -3.84
N LYS A 57 -4.46 -1.45 -3.98
CA LYS A 57 -5.87 -1.25 -3.64
C LYS A 57 -6.83 -2.18 -4.40
N LYS A 58 -6.42 -2.77 -5.55
CA LYS A 58 -7.16 -3.82 -6.25
C LYS A 58 -7.49 -5.04 -5.39
N LEU A 59 -6.69 -5.28 -4.34
CA LEU A 59 -6.91 -6.38 -3.40
C LEU A 59 -8.14 -6.12 -2.49
N PHE A 60 -8.51 -4.86 -2.33
CA PHE A 60 -9.63 -4.41 -1.50
C PHE A 60 -10.88 -4.11 -2.33
N LEU A 61 -10.72 -3.67 -3.58
CA LEU A 61 -11.81 -3.50 -4.55
C LEU A 61 -11.62 -4.50 -5.68
N LYS A 62 -12.29 -5.64 -5.59
CA LYS A 62 -12.21 -6.68 -6.63
C LYS A 62 -13.02 -6.24 -7.86
N LEU A 63 -12.41 -6.31 -9.04
CA LEU A 63 -13.08 -5.99 -10.30
C LEU A 63 -14.28 -6.90 -10.59
N LYS A 64 -14.24 -8.13 -10.10
CA LYS A 64 -15.32 -9.12 -10.23
C LYS A 64 -15.34 -10.01 -9.00
N GLU A 65 -16.49 -10.06 -8.34
CA GLU A 65 -16.72 -10.99 -7.24
C GLU A 65 -18.18 -11.45 -7.18
N LYS A 66 -18.37 -12.63 -6.58
CA LYS A 66 -19.71 -13.14 -6.33
C LYS A 66 -20.21 -12.56 -5.02
N MET A 67 -21.18 -11.66 -5.09
CA MET A 67 -21.75 -10.97 -3.93
C MET A 67 -22.96 -11.71 -3.36
N LEU A 68 -23.81 -12.24 -4.27
CA LEU A 68 -25.05 -12.89 -3.90
C LEU A 68 -25.21 -14.21 -4.65
N THR A 69 -25.89 -15.14 -4.04
CA THR A 69 -26.41 -16.37 -4.64
C THR A 69 -27.91 -16.37 -4.47
N TYR A 70 -28.64 -16.64 -5.53
CA TYR A 70 -30.09 -16.85 -5.48
C TYR A 70 -30.40 -18.34 -5.47
N ASP A 71 -31.23 -18.78 -4.55
CA ASP A 71 -31.74 -20.14 -4.49
C ASP A 71 -33.13 -20.16 -5.11
N GLU A 72 -33.26 -20.79 -6.27
CA GLU A 72 -34.51 -20.85 -7.04
C GLU A 72 -35.60 -21.65 -6.31
N ILE A 73 -35.24 -22.60 -5.45
CA ILE A 73 -36.21 -23.46 -4.73
C ILE A 73 -36.83 -22.69 -3.57
N SER A 74 -35.99 -22.02 -2.77
CA SER A 74 -36.46 -21.25 -1.60
C SER A 74 -36.86 -19.82 -1.92
N GLY A 75 -36.52 -19.30 -3.10
CA GLY A 75 -36.70 -17.90 -3.50
C GLY A 75 -35.86 -16.91 -2.69
N GLN A 76 -34.80 -17.37 -2.00
CA GLN A 76 -34.01 -16.53 -1.10
C GLN A 76 -32.67 -16.16 -1.68
N TYR A 77 -32.21 -14.95 -1.33
CA TYR A 77 -30.84 -14.50 -1.60
C TYR A 77 -29.94 -14.81 -0.42
N LYS A 78 -28.77 -15.35 -0.72
CA LYS A 78 -27.70 -15.58 0.25
C LYS A 78 -26.48 -14.72 -0.10
N GLU A 79 -26.03 -13.93 0.84
CA GLU A 79 -24.78 -13.16 0.69
C GLU A 79 -23.57 -14.08 0.74
N THR A 80 -22.56 -13.72 -0.08
CA THR A 80 -21.29 -14.45 -0.16
C THR A 80 -20.15 -13.54 0.28
N ILE A 81 -19.96 -13.35 1.59
CA ILE A 81 -18.81 -12.63 2.13
C ILE A 81 -17.68 -13.64 2.36
N LYS A 82 -16.53 -13.38 1.76
CA LYS A 82 -15.33 -14.22 1.94
C LYS A 82 -14.39 -13.55 2.95
N GLU A 83 -14.17 -14.23 4.06
CA GLU A 83 -13.19 -13.82 5.07
C GLU A 83 -11.81 -14.39 4.71
N GLU A 84 -11.16 -13.78 3.73
CA GLU A 84 -9.82 -14.16 3.31
C GLU A 84 -8.80 -13.27 4.03
N LYS A 85 -7.92 -13.88 4.83
CA LYS A 85 -6.82 -13.17 5.48
C LYS A 85 -5.70 -12.93 4.48
N ILE A 86 -5.33 -11.66 4.32
CA ILE A 86 -4.26 -11.25 3.40
C ILE A 86 -3.23 -10.38 4.11
N ILE A 87 -1.99 -10.52 3.69
CA ILE A 87 -0.91 -9.59 4.03
C ILE A 87 -0.51 -8.88 2.73
N VAL A 88 -0.48 -7.56 2.75
CA VAL A 88 0.01 -6.75 1.64
C VAL A 88 1.33 -6.14 2.07
N PHE A 89 2.42 -6.70 1.55
CA PHE A 89 3.78 -6.36 1.91
C PHE A 89 4.41 -5.42 0.88
N GLY A 90 5.09 -4.38 1.33
CA GLY A 90 5.83 -3.47 0.48
C GLY A 90 5.00 -2.32 -0.10
N MET A 91 3.85 -1.96 0.50
CA MET A 91 3.05 -0.82 0.04
C MET A 91 3.79 0.50 0.23
N HIS A 92 3.81 1.34 -0.81
CA HIS A 92 4.37 2.70 -0.72
C HIS A 92 3.47 3.63 0.12
N PRO A 93 4.02 4.73 0.67
CA PRO A 93 3.23 5.70 1.44
C PRO A 93 2.00 6.23 0.69
N CYS A 94 2.12 6.57 -0.60
CA CYS A 94 1.02 7.08 -1.41
C CYS A 94 -0.11 6.03 -1.59
N ASP A 95 0.21 4.74 -1.72
CA ASP A 95 -0.78 3.66 -1.78
C ASP A 95 -1.52 3.49 -0.45
N ILE A 96 -0.82 3.65 0.68
CA ILE A 96 -1.43 3.62 2.01
C ILE A 96 -2.41 4.80 2.17
N TYR A 97 -2.03 6.01 1.71
CA TYR A 97 -2.94 7.15 1.69
C TYR A 97 -4.16 6.94 0.80
N ALA A 98 -3.96 6.36 -0.40
CA ALA A 98 -5.06 5.99 -1.29
C ALA A 98 -6.03 5.01 -0.61
N LEU A 99 -5.50 4.01 0.12
CA LEU A 99 -6.32 3.07 0.88
C LEU A 99 -7.10 3.78 2.00
N LYS A 100 -6.48 4.74 2.72
CA LYS A 100 -7.18 5.56 3.73
C LYS A 100 -8.31 6.40 3.15
N LEU A 101 -8.15 6.93 1.92
CA LEU A 101 -9.22 7.66 1.23
C LEU A 101 -10.38 6.71 0.89
N MET A 102 -10.07 5.50 0.43
CA MET A 102 -11.06 4.47 0.19
C MET A 102 -11.79 4.06 1.48
N ASP A 103 -11.06 3.92 2.59
CA ASP A 103 -11.66 3.64 3.90
C ASP A 103 -12.72 4.70 4.26
N LYS A 104 -12.45 6.00 4.01
CA LYS A 104 -13.43 7.08 4.27
C LYS A 104 -14.72 6.93 3.47
N ILE A 105 -14.63 6.44 2.24
CA ILE A 105 -15.80 6.29 1.34
C ILE A 105 -16.52 4.98 1.65
N GLN A 106 -15.78 3.86 1.66
CA GLN A 106 -16.37 2.52 1.73
C GLN A 106 -16.80 2.09 3.13
N LEU A 107 -16.20 2.67 4.18
CA LEU A 107 -16.55 2.42 5.57
C LEU A 107 -17.45 3.51 6.16
N GLY A 108 -17.89 4.49 5.34
CA GLY A 108 -18.92 5.47 5.71
C GLY A 108 -20.27 4.81 5.98
N GLU A 109 -21.31 5.60 6.27
CA GLU A 109 -22.63 5.04 6.56
C GLU A 109 -23.57 5.14 5.35
N PRO A 110 -24.16 4.01 4.92
CA PRO A 110 -23.93 2.64 5.36
C PRO A 110 -22.62 2.09 4.79
N PRO A 111 -21.84 1.31 5.56
CA PRO A 111 -20.57 0.78 5.10
C PRO A 111 -20.74 -0.35 4.10
N ASP A 112 -19.83 -0.43 3.12
CA ASP A 112 -19.71 -1.59 2.25
C ASP A 112 -19.16 -2.79 3.05
N LYS A 113 -20.01 -3.78 3.30
CA LYS A 113 -19.67 -4.97 4.10
C LYS A 113 -18.63 -5.87 3.44
N TYR A 114 -18.54 -5.91 2.11
CA TYR A 114 -17.56 -6.69 1.38
C TYR A 114 -16.17 -6.05 1.49
N TYR A 115 -16.10 -4.72 1.31
CA TYR A 115 -14.89 -3.97 1.54
C TYR A 115 -14.43 -4.06 2.99
N ARG A 116 -15.34 -3.86 3.95
CA ARG A 116 -15.08 -3.96 5.39
C ARG A 116 -14.46 -5.31 5.74
N SER A 117 -15.07 -6.42 5.29
CA SER A 117 -14.55 -7.76 5.56
C SER A 117 -13.10 -7.93 5.07
N ARG A 118 -12.79 -7.47 3.85
CA ARG A 118 -11.42 -7.54 3.32
C ARG A 118 -10.46 -6.66 4.11
N ARG A 119 -10.89 -5.46 4.47
CA ARG A 119 -10.07 -4.48 5.18
C ARG A 119 -9.73 -4.93 6.62
N GLU A 120 -10.69 -5.46 7.33
CA GLU A 120 -10.51 -5.99 8.69
C GLU A 120 -9.63 -7.25 8.72
N ASN A 121 -9.71 -8.09 7.68
CA ASN A 121 -8.91 -9.30 7.52
C ASN A 121 -7.55 -9.07 6.81
N SER A 122 -7.13 -7.83 6.68
CA SER A 122 -5.84 -7.48 6.08
C SER A 122 -4.80 -7.05 7.10
N ILE A 123 -3.53 -7.30 6.77
CA ILE A 123 -2.34 -6.77 7.43
C ILE A 123 -1.59 -5.96 6.38
N ILE A 124 -1.29 -4.69 6.69
CA ILE A 124 -0.60 -3.76 5.79
C ILE A 124 0.83 -3.55 6.27
N ILE A 125 1.77 -3.95 5.44
CA ILE A 125 3.20 -3.75 5.69
C ILE A 125 3.73 -2.78 4.63
N GLY A 126 3.98 -1.55 5.04
CA GLY A 126 4.51 -0.50 4.17
C GLY A 126 6.02 -0.61 3.98
N HIS A 127 6.51 0.03 2.92
CA HIS A 127 7.93 0.15 2.62
C HIS A 127 8.22 1.56 2.09
N SER A 128 9.34 2.16 2.51
CA SER A 128 9.79 3.43 1.96
C SER A 128 10.22 3.26 0.51
N CYS A 129 9.75 4.16 -0.35
CA CYS A 129 10.09 4.14 -1.77
C CYS A 129 11.19 5.17 -2.08
N HIS A 130 11.92 4.95 -3.17
CA HIS A 130 12.72 5.98 -3.83
C HIS A 130 11.86 6.61 -4.93
N PRO A 131 11.64 7.93 -4.89
CA PRO A 131 10.82 8.61 -5.89
C PRO A 131 11.51 8.63 -7.26
N ASP A 132 10.71 8.56 -8.32
CA ASP A 132 11.17 8.83 -9.67
C ASP A 132 10.78 10.24 -10.14
N GLN A 133 11.14 10.59 -11.37
CA GLN A 133 10.88 11.91 -11.95
C GLN A 133 9.39 12.28 -12.09
N TYR A 134 8.47 11.33 -11.92
CA TYR A 134 7.03 11.56 -12.03
C TYR A 134 6.34 11.58 -10.65
N CYS A 135 7.09 11.31 -9.57
CA CYS A 135 6.52 11.27 -8.23
C CYS A 135 6.29 12.68 -7.68
N PHE A 136 5.03 13.01 -7.40
CA PHE A 136 4.61 14.28 -6.79
C PHE A 136 3.90 14.12 -5.44
N CYS A 137 3.89 12.92 -4.90
CA CYS A 137 3.22 12.61 -3.63
C CYS A 137 3.76 13.44 -2.44
N HIS A 138 5.03 13.88 -2.48
CA HIS A 138 5.56 14.81 -1.48
C HIS A 138 4.80 16.14 -1.48
N SER A 139 4.50 16.71 -2.66
CA SER A 139 3.71 17.95 -2.77
C SER A 139 2.29 17.83 -2.22
N LEU A 140 1.72 16.62 -2.25
CA LEU A 140 0.39 16.33 -1.71
C LEU A 140 0.42 15.90 -0.22
N GLY A 141 1.59 15.90 0.44
CA GLY A 141 1.74 15.43 1.80
C GLY A 141 1.55 13.92 1.98
N THR A 142 1.60 13.13 0.88
CA THR A 142 1.39 11.67 0.90
C THR A 142 2.67 10.87 0.70
N GLY A 143 3.82 11.53 0.66
CA GLY A 143 5.13 10.90 0.51
C GLY A 143 5.66 10.19 1.75
N TYR A 144 5.06 10.40 2.93
CA TYR A 144 5.44 9.76 4.19
C TYR A 144 4.19 9.30 4.94
N ALA A 145 4.04 8.00 5.16
CA ALA A 145 2.89 7.46 5.89
C ALA A 145 3.10 7.59 7.41
N THR A 146 2.19 8.29 8.08
CA THR A 146 2.19 8.42 9.56
C THR A 146 1.41 7.31 10.24
N ASP A 147 0.41 6.77 9.57
CA ASP A 147 -0.52 5.75 10.02
C ASP A 147 -1.08 4.96 8.82
N GLY A 148 -2.09 4.10 9.04
CA GLY A 148 -2.74 3.31 7.99
C GLY A 148 -2.02 2.00 7.65
N PHE A 149 -1.00 1.64 8.41
CA PHE A 149 -0.22 0.41 8.29
C PHE A 149 -0.13 -0.33 9.62
N ASP A 150 0.19 -1.62 9.57
CA ASP A 150 0.49 -2.43 10.75
C ASP A 150 2.00 -2.40 11.07
N LEU A 151 2.84 -2.53 10.05
CA LEU A 151 4.29 -2.32 10.10
C LEU A 151 4.72 -1.43 8.93
N PHE A 152 5.78 -0.65 9.11
CA PHE A 152 6.36 0.13 8.03
C PHE A 152 7.89 0.01 8.05
N LEU A 153 8.46 -0.46 6.97
CA LEU A 153 9.88 -0.72 6.80
C LEU A 153 10.58 0.45 6.10
N HIS A 154 11.69 0.90 6.69
CA HIS A 154 12.64 1.82 6.06
C HIS A 154 13.96 1.09 5.89
N GLU A 155 14.45 0.99 4.67
CA GLU A 155 15.74 0.34 4.41
C GLU A 155 16.87 1.21 4.96
N LEU A 156 17.77 0.59 5.73
CA LEU A 156 19.02 1.14 6.20
C LEU A 156 20.18 0.29 5.63
N GLY A 157 21.41 0.71 5.87
CA GLY A 157 22.58 0.02 5.30
C GLY A 157 22.66 -1.46 5.64
N ASP A 158 22.37 -1.84 6.89
CA ASP A 158 22.49 -3.21 7.41
C ASP A 158 21.17 -3.92 7.68
N GLY A 159 20.02 -3.27 7.39
CA GLY A 159 18.71 -3.86 7.65
C GLY A 159 17.55 -2.92 7.40
N TYR A 160 16.49 -3.13 8.16
CA TYR A 160 15.26 -2.34 8.07
C TYR A 160 14.90 -1.76 9.43
N PHE A 161 14.71 -0.45 9.48
CA PHE A 161 14.08 0.22 10.60
C PHE A 161 12.57 0.07 10.47
N ILE A 162 11.94 -0.58 11.44
CA ILE A 162 10.51 -0.90 11.38
C ILE A 162 9.75 -0.03 12.38
N ARG A 163 8.76 0.70 11.88
CA ARG A 163 7.75 1.38 12.71
C ARG A 163 6.56 0.46 12.93
N ILE A 164 6.13 0.32 14.18
CA ILE A 164 4.95 -0.46 14.56
C ILE A 164 3.76 0.49 14.61
N GLY A 165 2.78 0.27 13.71
CA GLY A 165 1.61 1.14 13.54
C GLY A 165 0.34 0.63 14.22
N SER A 166 0.26 -0.66 14.57
CA SER A 166 -0.94 -1.25 15.15
C SER A 166 -0.66 -2.39 16.14
N GLY A 167 -1.71 -2.85 16.81
CA GLY A 167 -1.65 -4.06 17.64
C GLY A 167 -1.36 -5.33 16.85
N LYS A 168 -1.85 -5.44 15.60
CA LYS A 168 -1.53 -6.57 14.69
C LYS A 168 -0.04 -6.56 14.35
N GLY A 169 0.54 -5.40 14.02
CA GLY A 169 1.97 -5.25 13.78
C GLY A 169 2.81 -5.61 15.00
N ASN A 170 2.40 -5.17 16.18
CA ASN A 170 3.08 -5.52 17.42
C ASN A 170 3.05 -7.03 17.69
N ALA A 171 1.93 -7.70 17.45
CA ALA A 171 1.81 -9.15 17.61
C ALA A 171 2.77 -9.92 16.69
N ILE A 172 2.96 -9.47 15.45
CA ILE A 172 3.93 -10.05 14.50
C ILE A 172 5.36 -9.91 15.04
N VAL A 173 5.73 -8.72 15.54
CA VAL A 173 7.07 -8.46 16.10
C VAL A 173 7.33 -9.36 17.30
N VAL A 174 6.38 -9.44 18.23
CA VAL A 174 6.49 -10.27 19.45
C VAL A 174 6.58 -11.77 19.12
N ALA A 175 5.94 -12.23 18.05
CA ALA A 175 6.00 -13.63 17.60
C ALA A 175 7.35 -14.00 16.94
N ASN A 176 8.19 -13.01 16.59
CA ASN A 176 9.46 -13.22 15.88
C ASN A 176 10.68 -12.66 16.62
N PRO A 177 10.87 -12.96 17.92
CA PRO A 177 11.90 -12.30 18.74
C PRO A 177 13.34 -12.61 18.29
N SER A 178 13.56 -13.75 17.65
CA SER A 178 14.89 -14.15 17.14
C SER A 178 15.29 -13.40 15.87
N LEU A 179 14.33 -12.86 15.12
CA LEU A 179 14.58 -12.15 13.86
C LEU A 179 14.75 -10.64 14.06
N ILE A 180 14.24 -10.12 15.16
CA ILE A 180 14.09 -8.69 15.43
C ILE A 180 15.10 -8.26 16.51
N LYS A 181 15.67 -7.06 16.35
CA LYS A 181 16.60 -6.43 17.33
C LYS A 181 16.00 -5.12 17.86
N ASN A 182 16.47 -4.70 19.02
CA ASN A 182 16.18 -3.36 19.52
C ASN A 182 16.91 -2.31 18.67
N VAL A 183 16.25 -1.18 18.48
CA VAL A 183 16.81 -0.01 17.77
C VAL A 183 17.83 0.71 18.67
N SER A 184 18.99 1.02 18.11
CA SER A 184 20.01 1.86 18.75
C SER A 184 19.80 3.35 18.43
N ALA A 185 20.50 4.23 19.16
CA ALA A 185 20.53 5.65 18.85
C ALA A 185 21.10 5.93 17.44
N GLY A 186 22.09 5.12 17.00
CA GLY A 186 22.65 5.18 15.66
C GLY A 186 21.63 4.86 14.57
N ASP A 187 20.81 3.81 14.75
CA ASP A 187 19.77 3.44 13.81
C ASP A 187 18.71 4.56 13.67
N ILE A 188 18.38 5.24 14.76
CA ILE A 188 17.45 6.38 14.72
C ILE A 188 18.06 7.55 13.94
N GLN A 189 19.34 7.81 14.11
CA GLN A 189 20.01 8.89 13.37
C GLN A 189 20.10 8.55 11.89
N GLU A 190 20.51 7.34 11.54
CA GLU A 190 20.56 6.86 10.16
C GLU A 190 19.18 6.92 9.48
N PHE A 191 18.14 6.51 10.18
CA PHE A 191 16.75 6.63 9.68
C PHE A 191 16.37 8.08 9.37
N ARG A 192 16.70 9.02 10.24
CA ARG A 192 16.38 10.45 10.02
C ARG A 192 17.14 11.01 8.81
N GLU A 193 18.39 10.64 8.65
CA GLU A 193 19.21 11.06 7.51
C GLU A 193 18.72 10.45 6.21
N ALA A 194 18.34 9.16 6.22
CA ALA A 194 17.75 8.49 5.06
C ALA A 194 16.44 9.14 4.62
N GLU A 195 15.54 9.45 5.57
CA GLU A 195 14.27 10.12 5.24
C GLU A 195 14.49 11.53 4.69
N LYS A 196 15.41 12.30 5.28
CA LYS A 196 15.76 13.64 4.76
C LYS A 196 16.30 13.56 3.33
N LYS A 197 17.22 12.62 3.07
CA LYS A 197 17.75 12.39 1.72
C LYS A 197 16.65 12.00 0.74
N ARG A 198 15.74 11.12 1.14
CA ARG A 198 14.59 10.70 0.32
C ARG A 198 13.66 11.87 -0.01
N GLU A 199 13.43 12.80 0.91
CA GLU A 199 12.66 14.01 0.64
C GLU A 199 13.32 14.90 -0.42
N GLU A 200 14.65 14.98 -0.44
CA GLU A 200 15.44 15.74 -1.42
C GLU A 200 15.41 15.09 -2.82
N GLU A 201 15.14 13.79 -2.93
CA GLU A 201 15.03 13.06 -4.19
C GLU A 201 13.76 13.42 -5.00
N PHE A 202 12.73 14.04 -4.40
CA PHE A 202 11.53 14.48 -5.12
C PHE A 202 11.83 15.68 -5.99
N THR A 203 11.94 15.45 -7.30
CA THR A 203 12.25 16.48 -8.29
C THR A 203 11.02 17.23 -8.79
N LEU A 204 9.88 16.53 -8.94
CA LEU A 204 8.62 17.13 -9.37
C LEU A 204 7.91 17.79 -8.19
N LYS A 205 7.77 19.10 -8.25
CA LYS A 205 7.07 19.91 -7.24
C LYS A 205 5.83 20.53 -7.86
N LEU A 206 4.68 20.30 -7.23
CA LEU A 206 3.40 20.91 -7.60
C LEU A 206 3.07 22.00 -6.59
N ASP A 207 2.65 23.16 -7.07
CA ASP A 207 1.97 24.14 -6.24
C ASP A 207 0.51 23.71 -6.10
N ILE A 208 0.15 23.29 -4.90
CA ILE A 208 -1.21 22.83 -4.57
C ILE A 208 -2.11 23.94 -4.02
N ASN A 209 -1.57 25.16 -3.84
CA ASN A 209 -2.36 26.29 -3.34
C ASN A 209 -3.42 26.68 -4.37
N GLY A 210 -4.67 26.65 -3.96
CA GLY A 210 -5.80 26.95 -4.84
C GLY A 210 -6.04 25.94 -5.96
N LEU A 211 -5.36 24.77 -5.97
CA LEU A 211 -5.49 23.75 -7.01
C LEU A 211 -6.95 23.28 -7.19
N THR A 212 -7.68 23.10 -6.09
CA THR A 212 -9.08 22.68 -6.14
C THR A 212 -9.96 23.73 -6.85
N ASP A 213 -9.78 25.00 -6.53
CA ASP A 213 -10.53 26.09 -7.13
C ASP A 213 -10.17 26.26 -8.61
N MET A 214 -8.88 26.18 -8.91
CA MET A 214 -8.39 26.23 -10.29
C MET A 214 -8.96 25.09 -11.15
N LEU A 215 -8.98 23.86 -10.65
CA LEU A 215 -9.55 22.72 -11.35
C LEU A 215 -11.06 22.86 -11.55
N SER A 216 -11.77 23.43 -10.57
CA SER A 216 -13.21 23.70 -10.68
C SER A 216 -13.51 24.73 -11.78
N ILE A 217 -12.72 25.80 -11.86
CA ILE A 217 -12.86 26.83 -12.91
C ILE A 217 -12.48 26.26 -14.29
N ALA A 218 -11.43 25.43 -14.35
CA ALA A 218 -10.92 24.87 -15.59
C ALA A 218 -11.71 23.63 -16.08
N TYR A 219 -12.85 23.31 -15.48
CA TYR A 219 -13.62 22.07 -15.80
C TYR A 219 -14.00 21.97 -17.30
N GLU A 220 -14.32 23.08 -17.93
CA GLU A 220 -14.62 23.12 -19.39
C GLU A 220 -13.41 23.54 -20.25
N GLY A 221 -12.20 23.52 -19.69
CA GLY A 221 -11.00 23.98 -20.35
C GLY A 221 -10.56 23.07 -21.51
N GLU A 222 -9.91 23.66 -22.54
CA GLU A 222 -9.40 22.94 -23.71
C GLU A 222 -8.36 21.85 -23.36
N VAL A 223 -7.67 21.97 -22.22
CA VAL A 223 -6.71 20.98 -21.74
C VAL A 223 -7.35 19.58 -21.61
N TRP A 224 -8.61 19.49 -21.22
CA TRP A 224 -9.31 18.21 -21.07
C TRP A 224 -9.55 17.53 -22.41
N LYS A 225 -9.83 18.31 -23.47
CA LYS A 225 -9.96 17.79 -24.84
C LYS A 225 -8.62 17.24 -25.33
N GLU A 226 -7.52 17.96 -25.11
CA GLU A 226 -6.19 17.52 -25.50
C GLU A 226 -5.84 16.15 -24.89
N TYR A 227 -6.15 15.95 -23.61
CA TYR A 227 -5.92 14.65 -22.96
C TYR A 227 -6.94 13.59 -23.38
N ALA A 228 -8.20 13.97 -23.63
CA ALA A 228 -9.21 13.05 -24.13
C ALA A 228 -8.85 12.48 -25.50
N ASP A 229 -8.30 13.29 -26.40
CA ASP A 229 -7.86 12.87 -27.75
C ASP A 229 -6.70 11.86 -27.70
N LYS A 230 -5.90 11.88 -26.63
CA LYS A 230 -4.82 10.90 -26.37
C LYS A 230 -5.29 9.65 -25.64
N CYS A 231 -6.54 9.63 -25.20
CA CYS A 231 -7.07 8.58 -24.32
C CYS A 231 -7.50 7.34 -25.11
N PHE A 232 -6.96 6.17 -24.76
CA PHE A 232 -7.37 4.87 -25.32
C PHE A 232 -8.70 4.34 -24.76
N GLY A 233 -9.32 4.99 -23.79
CA GLY A 233 -10.52 4.51 -23.13
C GLY A 233 -10.35 3.21 -22.32
N CYS A 234 -9.13 2.84 -21.94
CA CYS A 234 -8.84 1.58 -21.24
C CYS A 234 -9.31 1.55 -19.78
N GLY A 235 -9.71 2.68 -19.20
CA GLY A 235 -10.20 2.77 -17.83
C GLY A 235 -9.11 2.60 -16.73
N SER A 236 -7.83 2.45 -17.09
CA SER A 236 -6.77 2.23 -16.11
C SER A 236 -6.67 3.35 -15.05
N CYS A 237 -6.89 4.60 -15.45
CA CYS A 237 -6.88 5.75 -14.54
C CYS A 237 -8.02 5.70 -13.49
N ASN A 238 -9.11 4.97 -13.75
CA ASN A 238 -10.20 4.77 -12.80
C ASN A 238 -9.96 3.59 -11.86
N LEU A 239 -9.03 2.71 -12.21
CA LEU A 239 -8.62 1.57 -11.40
C LEU A 239 -7.48 1.91 -10.43
N VAL A 240 -6.87 3.07 -10.64
CA VAL A 240 -5.69 3.56 -9.89
C VAL A 240 -6.10 4.42 -8.71
#